data_0c896613600025e8a4b02c7b9de6724b
#
_entry.id   0c896613600025e8a4b02c7b9de6724b
#
_cell.length_a   1.000
_cell.length_b   1.000
_cell.length_c   1.000
_cell.angle_alpha   90.00
_cell.angle_beta   90.00
_cell.angle_gamma   90.00
#
_symmetry.space_group_name_H-M   'P 1'
#
loop_
_entity.id
_entity.type
_entity.pdbx_description
1 polymer ?
#
loop_
_entity_poly.entity_id
_entity_poly.type
_entity_poly.pdbx_seq_one_letter_code
_entity_poly.pdbx_strand_id
1 'polypeptide(L)'
;MTKSSKSRRMSPRSRIATAAAKAATWASRRTGRGSGGMIGGLVAQAIDPTIMAQLGDGRPCALVTGTNGKSTTTRMLAAATRTVHDVATNDGGDNMDAGIISALLAGKDASHIVLEVD
;
A
#
# COMPACT_ATOMS: atom_id res chain seq x y z
N MET A 1 25.98 -4.76 10.28
CA MET A 1 25.42 -3.48 10.72
C MET A 1 23.93 -3.61 10.91
N THR A 2 23.50 -3.79 12.12
CA THR A 2 22.10 -3.78 12.48
C THR A 2 21.61 -2.36 12.40
N LYS A 3 20.92 -2.00 11.33
CA LYS A 3 20.06 -0.82 11.38
C LYS A 3 19.00 -1.09 12.44
N SER A 4 19.06 -0.38 13.55
CA SER A 4 17.95 -0.36 14.46
C SER A 4 16.72 0.00 13.61
N SER A 5 15.74 -0.88 13.54
CA SER A 5 14.44 -0.53 13.00
C SER A 5 13.91 0.56 13.92
N LYS A 6 14.06 1.82 13.53
CA LYS A 6 13.27 2.88 14.13
C LYS A 6 11.83 2.45 13.91
N SER A 7 11.22 1.96 14.96
CA SER A 7 9.79 1.74 15.02
C SER A 7 9.12 2.98 14.42
N ARG A 8 8.51 2.83 13.25
CA ARG A 8 7.80 3.94 12.62
C ARG A 8 6.65 4.33 13.51
N ARG A 9 6.87 5.36 14.29
CA ARG A 9 5.80 5.93 15.10
C ARG A 9 4.89 6.69 14.16
N MET A 10 3.83 6.03 13.73
CA MET A 10 2.74 6.70 13.04
C MET A 10 2.09 7.70 13.98
N SER A 11 1.72 8.86 13.45
CA SER A 11 0.96 9.85 14.21
C SER A 11 -0.35 9.25 14.70
N PRO A 12 -0.96 9.74 15.80
CA PRO A 12 -2.28 9.28 16.26
C PRO A 12 -3.34 9.38 15.16
N ARG A 13 -3.28 10.42 14.34
CA ARG A 13 -4.20 10.62 13.20
C ARG A 13 -4.04 9.52 12.16
N SER A 14 -2.81 9.14 11.85
CA SER A 14 -2.53 8.03 10.92
C SER A 14 -2.97 6.68 11.47
N ARG A 15 -2.86 6.46 12.77
CA ARG A 15 -3.38 5.24 13.42
C ARG A 15 -4.89 5.13 13.30
N ILE A 16 -5.60 6.24 13.53
CA ILE A 16 -7.06 6.31 13.37
C ILE A 16 -7.43 6.08 11.91
N ALA A 17 -6.74 6.71 10.97
CA ALA A 17 -6.94 6.54 9.54
C ALA A 17 -6.76 5.07 9.11
N THR A 18 -5.72 4.40 9.59
CA THR A 18 -5.45 2.99 9.33
C THR A 18 -6.54 2.08 9.88
N ALA A 19 -6.97 2.30 11.11
CA ALA A 19 -8.04 1.53 11.74
C ALA A 19 -9.37 1.70 11.01
N ALA A 20 -9.72 2.93 10.65
CA ALA A 20 -10.93 3.25 9.89
C ALA A 20 -10.90 2.62 8.49
N ALA A 21 -9.75 2.64 7.81
CA ALA A 21 -9.57 2.01 6.51
C ALA A 21 -9.74 0.48 6.57
N LYS A 22 -9.20 -0.17 7.59
CA LYS A 22 -9.38 -1.61 7.81
C LYS A 22 -10.84 -1.97 8.05
N ALA A 23 -11.53 -1.18 8.88
CA ALA A 23 -12.95 -1.37 9.16
C ALA A 23 -13.80 -1.18 7.90
N ALA A 24 -13.54 -0.14 7.10
CA ALA A 24 -14.23 0.13 5.84
C ALA A 24 -14.01 -0.99 4.81
N THR A 25 -12.80 -1.48 4.68
CA THR A 25 -12.46 -2.60 3.79
C THR A 25 -13.18 -3.87 4.20
N TRP A 26 -13.20 -4.18 5.49
CA TRP A 26 -13.90 -5.33 6.03
C TRP A 26 -15.40 -5.26 5.77
N ALA A 27 -16.01 -4.11 6.04
CA ALA A 27 -17.43 -3.87 5.82
C ALA A 27 -17.78 -3.98 4.32
N SER A 28 -16.96 -3.42 3.44
CA SER A 28 -17.14 -3.49 1.99
C SER A 28 -17.09 -4.92 1.47
N ARG A 29 -16.14 -5.72 1.95
CA ARG A 29 -16.04 -7.14 1.57
C ARG A 29 -17.24 -7.95 2.03
N ARG A 30 -17.76 -7.68 3.22
CA ARG A 30 -18.94 -8.37 3.76
C ARG A 30 -20.24 -8.03 3.06
N THR A 31 -20.38 -6.81 2.57
CA THR A 31 -21.58 -6.35 1.87
C THR A 31 -21.58 -6.66 0.38
N GLY A 32 -20.48 -7.21 -0.15
CA GLY A 32 -20.32 -7.52 -1.57
C GLY A 32 -20.30 -6.30 -2.48
N ARG A 33 -20.13 -5.10 -1.92
CA ARG A 33 -20.05 -3.85 -2.67
C ARG A 33 -18.61 -3.51 -3.02
N GLY A 34 -18.21 -3.81 -4.25
CA GLY A 34 -16.90 -3.49 -4.79
C GLY A 34 -15.77 -4.40 -4.31
N SER A 35 -14.58 -4.19 -4.84
CA SER A 35 -13.38 -4.99 -4.54
C SER A 35 -12.81 -4.75 -3.14
N GLY A 36 -13.29 -3.76 -2.41
CA GLY A 36 -12.75 -3.34 -1.11
C GLY A 36 -11.37 -2.68 -1.16
N GLY A 37 -10.66 -2.82 -2.30
CA GLY A 37 -9.28 -2.37 -2.43
C GLY A 37 -9.11 -0.85 -2.39
N MET A 38 -10.03 -0.10 -3.01
CA MET A 38 -9.94 1.37 -3.05
C MET A 38 -10.61 2.06 -1.85
N ILE A 39 -11.62 1.45 -1.25
CA ILE A 39 -12.42 2.09 -0.17
C ILE A 39 -11.55 2.36 1.05
N GLY A 40 -10.72 1.40 1.45
CA GLY A 40 -9.80 1.59 2.57
C GLY A 40 -8.82 2.74 2.35
N GLY A 41 -8.27 2.85 1.15
CA GLY A 41 -7.38 3.94 0.78
C GLY A 41 -8.06 5.30 0.78
N LEU A 42 -9.27 5.39 0.25
CA LEU A 42 -10.08 6.62 0.26
C LEU A 42 -10.37 7.10 1.68
N VAL A 43 -10.77 6.19 2.56
CA VAL A 43 -11.05 6.51 3.96
C VAL A 43 -9.78 6.97 4.68
N ALA A 44 -8.68 6.27 4.52
CA ALA A 44 -7.41 6.64 5.14
C ALA A 44 -6.93 8.02 4.67
N GLN A 45 -6.99 8.29 3.37
CA GLN A 45 -6.58 9.57 2.80
C GLN A 45 -7.47 10.73 3.24
N ALA A 46 -8.77 10.50 3.39
CA ALA A 46 -9.71 11.50 3.87
C ALA A 46 -9.42 11.91 5.33
N ILE A 47 -9.01 10.96 6.16
CA ILE A 47 -8.67 11.20 7.57
C ILE A 47 -7.28 11.82 7.70
N ASP A 48 -6.31 11.30 6.96
CA ASP A 48 -4.92 11.80 6.98
C ASP A 48 -4.34 11.87 5.57
N PRO A 49 -4.32 13.06 4.94
CA PRO A 49 -3.76 13.24 3.60
C PRO A 49 -2.27 12.89 3.48
N THR A 50 -1.55 12.78 4.58
CA THR A 50 -0.10 12.44 4.61
C THR A 50 0.15 10.94 4.77
N ILE A 51 -0.92 10.13 4.79
CA ILE A 51 -0.81 8.69 5.10
C ILE A 51 0.09 7.94 4.11
N MET A 52 0.06 8.29 2.83
CA MET A 52 0.89 7.64 1.81
C MET A 52 2.38 7.79 2.14
N ALA A 53 2.81 9.01 2.46
CA ALA A 53 4.20 9.29 2.81
C ALA A 53 4.61 8.53 4.08
N GLN A 54 3.76 8.49 5.08
CA GLN A 54 4.05 7.78 6.34
C GLN A 54 4.14 6.27 6.14
N LEU A 55 3.27 5.69 5.32
CA LEU A 55 3.29 4.26 5.01
C LEU A 55 4.51 3.85 4.19
N GLY A 56 4.98 4.73 3.30
CA GLY A 56 6.16 4.48 2.46
C GLY A 56 7.49 4.75 3.14
N ASP A 57 7.50 5.49 4.23
CA ASP A 57 8.73 5.95 4.87
C ASP A 57 9.64 4.80 5.34
N GLY A 58 10.93 4.93 5.03
CA GLY A 58 11.97 4.01 5.46
C GLY A 58 11.95 2.64 4.80
N ARG A 59 11.14 2.40 3.77
CA ARG A 59 11.14 1.15 2.99
C ARG A 59 11.70 1.34 1.60
N PRO A 60 12.58 0.46 1.11
CA PRO A 60 12.96 0.45 -0.30
C PRO A 60 11.73 0.33 -1.19
N CYS A 61 11.59 1.22 -2.15
CA CYS A 61 10.43 1.31 -3.02
C CYS A 61 10.87 1.39 -4.48
N ALA A 62 10.33 0.50 -5.30
CA ALA A 62 10.45 0.56 -6.75
C ALA A 62 9.12 1.05 -7.34
N LEU A 63 9.18 2.05 -8.19
CA LEU A 63 8.04 2.58 -8.92
C LEU A 63 8.11 2.16 -10.38
N VAL A 64 7.04 1.57 -10.88
CA VAL A 64 6.92 1.15 -12.28
C VAL A 64 5.94 2.09 -12.97
N THR A 65 6.41 2.82 -13.95
CA THR A 65 5.60 3.72 -14.77
C THR A 65 5.82 3.45 -16.25
N GLY A 66 4.95 3.95 -17.10
CA GLY A 66 5.04 3.78 -18.54
C GLY A 66 3.67 3.75 -19.20
N THR A 67 3.64 3.68 -20.53
CA THR A 67 2.40 3.66 -21.29
C THR A 67 1.78 2.26 -21.34
N ASN A 68 2.61 1.22 -21.55
CA ASN A 68 2.17 -0.16 -21.67
C ASN A 68 3.05 -1.08 -20.82
N GLY A 69 2.48 -2.18 -20.33
CA GLY A 69 3.22 -3.21 -19.62
C GLY A 69 3.51 -2.89 -18.15
N LYS A 70 2.94 -1.83 -17.58
CA LYS A 70 3.13 -1.46 -16.18
C LYS A 70 2.73 -2.57 -15.23
N SER A 71 1.52 -3.07 -15.35
CA SER A 71 0.99 -4.12 -14.46
C SER A 71 1.78 -5.43 -14.59
N THR A 72 2.13 -5.82 -15.81
CA THR A 72 2.93 -7.03 -16.05
C THR A 72 4.31 -6.89 -15.43
N THR A 73 4.99 -5.77 -15.66
CA THR A 73 6.32 -5.49 -15.11
C THR A 73 6.29 -5.45 -13.58
N THR A 74 5.29 -4.81 -13.01
CA THR A 74 5.09 -4.72 -11.56
C THR A 74 4.92 -6.10 -10.94
N ARG A 75 4.09 -6.96 -11.54
CA ARG A 75 3.90 -8.34 -11.08
C ARG A 75 5.18 -9.17 -11.16
N MET A 76 5.93 -9.04 -12.23
CA MET A 76 7.21 -9.73 -12.40
C MET A 76 8.23 -9.28 -11.37
N LEU A 77 8.37 -7.97 -11.17
CA LEU A 77 9.30 -7.42 -10.19
C LEU A 77 8.90 -7.79 -8.76
N ALA A 78 7.62 -7.72 -8.43
CA ALA A 78 7.11 -8.13 -7.12
C ALA A 78 7.36 -9.62 -6.88
N ALA A 79 7.11 -10.47 -7.86
CA ALA A 79 7.36 -11.91 -7.77
C ALA A 79 8.85 -12.21 -7.55
N ALA A 80 9.74 -11.55 -8.29
CA ALA A 80 11.17 -11.70 -8.13
C ALA A 80 11.65 -11.23 -6.74
N THR A 81 11.14 -10.10 -6.27
CA THR A 81 11.51 -9.56 -4.95
C THR A 81 11.01 -10.45 -3.82
N ARG A 82 9.82 -11.06 -3.97
CA ARG A 82 9.25 -12.00 -2.98
C ARG A 82 10.10 -13.25 -2.75
N THR A 83 11.02 -13.57 -3.64
CA THR A 83 11.94 -14.70 -3.42
C THR A 83 12.87 -14.48 -2.22
N VAL A 84 13.12 -13.23 -1.83
CA VAL A 84 14.07 -12.86 -0.77
C VAL A 84 13.49 -11.88 0.27
N HIS A 85 12.39 -11.21 -0.04
CA HIS A 85 11.79 -10.19 0.83
C HIS A 85 10.26 -10.26 0.79
N ASP A 86 9.63 -9.75 1.84
CA ASP A 86 8.19 -9.47 1.82
C ASP A 86 7.93 -8.17 1.04
N VAL A 87 6.89 -8.17 0.21
CA VAL A 87 6.59 -7.09 -0.73
C VAL A 87 5.15 -6.60 -0.58
N ALA A 88 5.00 -5.28 -0.42
CA ALA A 88 3.74 -4.58 -0.63
C ALA A 88 3.65 -4.14 -2.09
N THR A 89 2.55 -4.45 -2.76
CA THR A 89 2.35 -4.12 -4.17
C THR A 89 0.89 -3.90 -4.50
N ASN A 90 0.64 -3.03 -5.48
CA ASN A 90 -0.68 -2.81 -6.07
C ASN A 90 -0.85 -3.57 -7.39
N ASP A 91 -0.41 -4.81 -7.43
CA ASP A 91 -0.41 -5.66 -8.64
C ASP A 91 -1.80 -5.95 -9.22
N GLY A 92 -2.86 -5.55 -8.55
CA GLY A 92 -4.22 -5.53 -9.07
C GLY A 92 -4.52 -4.44 -10.11
N GLY A 93 -3.58 -3.52 -10.36
CA GLY A 93 -3.71 -2.46 -11.36
C GLY A 93 -4.32 -1.16 -10.82
N ASP A 94 -4.53 -1.05 -9.52
CA ASP A 94 -5.03 0.17 -8.87
C ASP A 94 -3.88 1.16 -8.67
N ASN A 95 -3.57 1.93 -9.71
CA ASN A 95 -2.43 2.84 -9.75
C ASN A 95 -2.74 4.29 -9.33
N MET A 96 -3.96 4.55 -8.88
CA MET A 96 -4.38 5.81 -8.29
C MET A 96 -4.03 5.86 -6.79
N ASP A 97 -3.97 7.05 -6.24
CA ASP A 97 -3.56 7.28 -4.84
C ASP A 97 -4.27 6.37 -3.83
N ALA A 98 -5.58 6.22 -3.95
CA ALA A 98 -6.37 5.36 -3.05
C ALA A 98 -5.99 3.88 -3.17
N GLY A 99 -5.72 3.40 -4.39
CA GLY A 99 -5.26 2.02 -4.64
C GLY A 99 -3.86 1.78 -4.07
N ILE A 100 -2.97 2.75 -4.24
CA ILE A 100 -1.61 2.71 -3.68
C ILE A 100 -1.66 2.69 -2.16
N ILE A 101 -2.44 3.55 -1.54
CA ILE A 101 -2.61 3.58 -0.08
C ILE A 101 -3.16 2.24 0.43
N SER A 102 -4.16 1.69 -0.24
CA SER A 102 -4.72 0.38 0.12
C SER A 102 -3.69 -0.73 0.04
N ALA A 103 -2.86 -0.74 -0.99
CA ALA A 103 -1.77 -1.72 -1.14
C ALA A 103 -0.73 -1.58 -0.02
N LEU A 104 -0.35 -0.35 0.33
CA LEU A 104 0.59 -0.08 1.42
C LEU A 104 0.03 -0.48 2.79
N LEU A 105 -1.27 -0.30 3.01
CA LEU A 105 -1.95 -0.74 4.22
C LEU A 105 -2.01 -2.26 4.32
N ALA A 106 -2.34 -2.94 3.23
CA ALA A 106 -2.38 -4.40 3.18
C ALA A 106 -0.98 -5.02 3.39
N GLY A 107 0.05 -4.37 2.85
CA GLY A 107 1.46 -4.76 2.99
C GLY A 107 2.21 -3.98 4.06
N LYS A 108 1.55 -3.54 5.12
CA LYS A 108 2.12 -2.69 6.17
C LYS A 108 3.40 -3.25 6.79
N ASP A 109 3.48 -4.56 6.95
CA ASP A 109 4.62 -5.25 7.57
C ASP A 109 5.67 -5.71 6.55
N ALA A 110 5.42 -5.51 5.26
CA ALA A 110 6.38 -5.85 4.21
C ALA A 110 7.59 -4.92 4.25
N SER A 111 8.77 -5.52 4.04
CA SER A 111 10.04 -4.78 4.08
C SER A 111 10.29 -3.94 2.82
N HIS A 112 9.71 -4.34 1.70
CA HIS A 112 9.93 -3.74 0.39
C HIS A 112 8.60 -3.36 -0.26
N ILE A 113 8.65 -2.38 -1.14
CA ILE A 113 7.49 -1.87 -1.86
C ILE A 113 7.77 -1.90 -3.36
N VAL A 114 6.84 -2.45 -4.13
CA VAL A 114 6.85 -2.40 -5.60
C VAL A 114 5.50 -1.88 -6.05
N LEU A 115 5.47 -0.72 -6.67
CA LEU A 115 4.22 -0.06 -7.06
C LEU A 115 4.19 0.26 -8.54
N GLU A 116 3.04 0.02 -9.13
CA GLU A 116 2.62 0.61 -10.39
C GLU A 116 2.09 2.02 -10.13
N VAL A 117 2.57 2.99 -10.91
CA VAL A 117 2.12 4.38 -10.84
C VAL A 117 1.83 4.91 -12.23
N ASP A 118 0.85 5.81 -12.33
CA ASP A 118 0.46 6.42 -13.59
C ASP A 118 1.14 7.76 -13.83
#